data_8bee8b4c71cd92161ce73ab380bde665
#
_entry.id   8bee8b4c71cd92161ce73ab380bde665
#
_cell.length_a   1.000
_cell.length_b   1.000
_cell.length_c   1.000
_cell.angle_alpha   90.00
_cell.angle_beta   90.00
_cell.angle_gamma   90.00
#
_symmetry.space_group_name_H-M   'P 1'
#
loop_
_entity.id
_entity.type
_entity.pdbx_description
1 polymer ?
#
loop_
_entity_poly.entity_id
_entity_poly.type
_entity_poly.pdbx_seq_one_letter_code
_entity_poly.pdbx_strand_id
1 'polypeptide(L)'
;MSAPVCAPGRRFGGIARLYGNEALTRFAAAHVCVVGVGGVGSWAVEALARSGIGRLTLIDLDNIAESNVNRQLHALTDDFGKAKVAALHERIVQINPACEVVEIEDFVSEENLPALFRRPFDFVIDAIDQVRVKAAMADYFVRHKQPFVLSGGAGGQNNPALIQSADLSRVTHDPL
;
A
#
# COMPACT_ATOMS: atom_id res chain seq x y z
N MET A 1 -0.43 -28.18 17.23
CA MET A 1 -1.72 -27.49 17.56
C MET A 1 -2.03 -26.63 16.34
N SER A 2 -3.07 -26.98 15.55
CA SER A 2 -3.51 -26.18 14.41
C SER A 2 -4.11 -24.86 14.93
N ALA A 3 -3.66 -23.72 14.40
CA ALA A 3 -4.24 -22.44 14.72
C ALA A 3 -5.76 -22.46 14.41
N PRO A 4 -6.60 -21.81 15.21
CA PRO A 4 -8.03 -21.77 14.96
C PRO A 4 -8.28 -21.07 13.62
N VAL A 5 -8.86 -21.81 12.66
CA VAL A 5 -9.33 -21.25 11.40
C VAL A 5 -10.46 -20.28 11.74
N CYS A 6 -10.14 -19.00 11.80
CA CYS A 6 -11.13 -17.95 12.06
C CYS A 6 -12.00 -17.81 10.81
N ALA A 7 -13.31 -18.06 10.93
CA ALA A 7 -14.24 -17.88 9.82
C ALA A 7 -14.14 -16.45 9.27
N PRO A 8 -13.98 -16.25 7.93
CA PRO A 8 -13.80 -14.92 7.32
C PRO A 8 -14.86 -13.89 7.75
N GLY A 9 -16.10 -14.31 7.94
CA GLY A 9 -17.19 -13.44 8.36
C GLY A 9 -17.04 -12.81 9.76
N ARG A 10 -16.28 -13.45 10.65
CA ARG A 10 -16.03 -12.91 12.00
C ARG A 10 -14.96 -11.83 11.99
N ARG A 11 -13.90 -12.01 11.20
CA ARG A 11 -12.75 -11.09 11.12
C ARG A 11 -13.11 -9.77 10.43
N PHE A 12 -13.85 -9.83 9.33
CA PHE A 12 -14.21 -8.67 8.51
C PHE A 12 -15.70 -8.31 8.55
N GLY A 13 -16.44 -8.78 9.56
CA GLY A 13 -17.86 -8.49 9.70
C GLY A 13 -18.18 -7.00 9.84
N GLY A 14 -17.27 -6.19 10.36
CA GLY A 14 -17.37 -4.73 10.38
C GLY A 14 -17.35 -4.12 8.98
N ILE A 15 -16.48 -4.60 8.11
CA ILE A 15 -16.39 -4.17 6.72
C ILE A 15 -17.66 -4.57 5.95
N ALA A 16 -18.17 -5.79 6.17
CA ALA A 16 -19.41 -6.24 5.56
C ALA A 16 -20.63 -5.40 6.01
N ARG A 17 -20.67 -4.95 7.26
CA ARG A 17 -21.73 -4.04 7.72
C ARG A 17 -21.65 -2.65 7.12
N LEU A 18 -20.44 -2.16 6.85
CA LEU A 18 -20.23 -0.83 6.28
C LEU A 18 -20.47 -0.79 4.77
N TYR A 19 -19.94 -1.77 4.04
CA TYR A 19 -19.91 -1.77 2.56
C TYR A 19 -20.79 -2.85 1.92
N GLY A 20 -21.35 -3.76 2.71
CA GLY A 20 -22.11 -4.90 2.24
C GLY A 20 -21.26 -6.16 1.98
N ASN A 21 -21.91 -7.32 1.96
CA ASN A 21 -21.23 -8.61 1.73
C ASN A 21 -20.63 -8.73 0.32
N GLU A 22 -21.27 -8.13 -0.67
CA GLU A 22 -20.78 -8.11 -2.06
C GLU A 22 -19.46 -7.34 -2.16
N ALA A 23 -19.35 -6.19 -1.49
CA ALA A 23 -18.11 -5.43 -1.45
C ALA A 23 -17.00 -6.22 -0.75
N LEU A 24 -17.30 -6.91 0.37
CA LEU A 24 -16.32 -7.76 1.05
C LEU A 24 -15.82 -8.90 0.14
N THR A 25 -16.70 -9.49 -0.66
CA THR A 25 -16.31 -10.52 -1.65
C THR A 25 -15.39 -9.93 -2.72
N ARG A 26 -15.68 -8.72 -3.21
CA ARG A 26 -14.79 -8.02 -4.16
C ARG A 26 -13.45 -7.68 -3.54
N PHE A 27 -13.41 -7.23 -2.29
CA PHE A 27 -12.15 -6.96 -1.59
C PHE A 27 -11.31 -8.22 -1.44
N ALA A 28 -11.93 -9.35 -1.08
CA ALA A 28 -11.23 -10.63 -0.97
C ALA A 28 -10.70 -11.16 -2.32
N ALA A 29 -11.25 -10.73 -3.44
CA ALA A 29 -10.77 -11.08 -4.78
C ALA A 29 -9.78 -10.06 -5.35
N ALA A 30 -9.69 -8.87 -4.77
CA ALA A 30 -8.88 -7.77 -5.29
C ALA A 30 -7.38 -7.95 -5.07
N HIS A 31 -6.60 -7.51 -6.04
CA HIS A 31 -5.14 -7.41 -5.99
C HIS A 31 -4.71 -5.94 -6.02
N VAL A 32 -4.20 -5.44 -4.92
CA VAL A 32 -3.72 -4.06 -4.78
C VAL A 32 -2.20 -4.03 -4.68
N CYS A 33 -1.57 -3.10 -5.41
CA CYS A 33 -0.14 -2.82 -5.31
C CYS A 33 0.08 -1.55 -4.50
N VAL A 34 1.04 -1.57 -3.57
CA VAL A 34 1.51 -0.39 -2.84
C VAL A 34 2.98 -0.18 -3.15
N VAL A 35 3.30 0.96 -3.76
CA VAL A 35 4.65 1.37 -4.12
C VAL A 35 5.15 2.39 -3.11
N GLY A 36 6.24 2.04 -2.43
CA GLY A 36 6.73 2.79 -1.27
C GLY A 36 5.94 2.45 0.00
N VAL A 37 6.54 1.70 0.90
CA VAL A 37 5.88 1.31 2.16
C VAL A 37 6.48 2.03 3.37
N GLY A 38 6.82 3.30 3.18
CA GLY A 38 7.31 4.21 4.21
C GLY A 38 6.20 4.81 5.09
N GLY A 39 6.32 6.12 5.39
CA GLY A 39 5.43 6.83 6.32
C GLY A 39 3.97 6.92 5.89
N VAL A 40 3.68 6.87 4.60
CA VAL A 40 2.30 6.86 4.06
C VAL A 40 1.90 5.43 3.69
N GLY A 41 2.72 4.75 2.88
CA GLY A 41 2.36 3.44 2.33
C GLY A 41 2.20 2.35 3.38
N SER A 42 2.97 2.35 4.49
CA SER A 42 2.81 1.36 5.54
C SER A 42 1.42 1.41 6.21
N TRP A 43 0.86 2.60 6.40
CA TRP A 43 -0.49 2.79 6.92
C TRP A 43 -1.56 2.40 5.90
N ALA A 44 -1.32 2.66 4.60
CA ALA A 44 -2.20 2.20 3.54
C ALA A 44 -2.25 0.66 3.49
N VAL A 45 -1.10 -0.02 3.58
CA VAL A 45 -1.02 -1.49 3.66
C VAL A 45 -1.80 -2.05 4.85
N GLU A 46 -1.63 -1.45 6.04
CA GLU A 46 -2.39 -1.83 7.24
C GLU A 46 -3.91 -1.70 7.01
N ALA A 47 -4.35 -0.58 6.44
CA ALA A 47 -5.76 -0.34 6.17
C ALA A 47 -6.34 -1.35 5.16
N LEU A 48 -5.60 -1.66 4.09
CA LEU A 48 -5.99 -2.65 3.08
C LEU A 48 -6.10 -4.05 3.68
N ALA A 49 -5.11 -4.48 4.46
CA ALA A 49 -5.12 -5.77 5.14
C ALA A 49 -6.34 -5.89 6.09
N ARG A 50 -6.63 -4.84 6.87
CA ARG A 50 -7.79 -4.76 7.78
C ARG A 50 -9.13 -4.65 7.07
N SER A 51 -9.13 -4.23 5.82
CA SER A 51 -10.32 -4.19 4.97
C SER A 51 -10.62 -5.53 4.29
N GLY A 52 -9.72 -6.51 4.41
CA GLY A 52 -9.92 -7.84 3.85
C GLY A 52 -9.51 -7.98 2.39
N ILE A 53 -8.59 -7.12 1.89
CA ILE A 53 -8.00 -7.29 0.55
C ILE A 53 -7.32 -8.66 0.47
N GLY A 54 -7.62 -9.40 -0.61
CA GLY A 54 -7.17 -10.78 -0.75
C GLY A 54 -5.77 -10.94 -1.29
N ARG A 55 -5.22 -9.93 -1.98
CA ARG A 55 -3.83 -9.97 -2.48
C ARG A 55 -3.19 -8.59 -2.44
N LEU A 56 -1.98 -8.51 -1.90
CA LEU A 56 -1.18 -7.30 -1.82
C LEU A 56 0.19 -7.53 -2.46
N THR A 57 0.62 -6.61 -3.32
CA THR A 57 2.01 -6.50 -3.77
C THR A 57 2.63 -5.28 -3.11
N LEU A 58 3.76 -5.46 -2.43
CA LEU A 58 4.50 -4.42 -1.74
C LEU A 58 5.83 -4.21 -2.47
N ILE A 59 6.13 -2.97 -2.85
CA ILE A 59 7.37 -2.61 -3.56
C ILE A 59 8.11 -1.56 -2.73
N ASP A 60 9.27 -1.91 -2.19
CA ASP A 60 10.17 -1.02 -1.46
C ASP A 60 11.54 -1.70 -1.32
N LEU A 61 12.63 -0.98 -1.54
CA LEU A 61 13.99 -1.52 -1.42
C LEU A 61 14.59 -1.34 -0.02
N ASP A 62 14.03 -0.44 0.79
CA ASP A 62 14.64 -0.01 2.04
C ASP A 62 14.51 -1.05 3.16
N ASN A 63 15.47 -0.99 4.06
CA ASN A 63 15.39 -1.61 5.37
C ASN A 63 14.85 -0.64 6.43
N ILE A 64 14.32 -1.20 7.50
CA ILE A 64 13.83 -0.45 8.66
C ILE A 64 15.00 0.17 9.40
N ALA A 65 14.94 1.48 9.61
CA ALA A 65 15.92 2.24 10.39
C ALA A 65 15.28 2.84 11.64
N GLU A 66 16.07 3.09 12.68
CA GLU A 66 15.63 3.72 13.91
C GLU A 66 14.94 5.08 13.66
N SER A 67 15.43 5.87 12.69
CA SER A 67 14.84 7.13 12.28
C SER A 67 13.44 7.02 11.67
N ASN A 68 12.96 5.81 11.38
CA ASN A 68 11.63 5.57 10.85
C ASN A 68 10.54 5.46 11.94
N VAL A 69 10.93 5.27 13.20
CA VAL A 69 10.02 5.00 14.34
C VAL A 69 8.92 6.05 14.51
N ASN A 70 9.22 7.31 14.19
CA ASN A 70 8.29 8.42 14.38
C ASN A 70 7.08 8.43 13.43
N ARG A 71 7.12 7.62 12.31
CA ARG A 71 6.06 7.70 11.29
C ARG A 71 5.76 6.40 10.53
N GLN A 72 6.64 5.40 10.56
CA GLN A 72 6.45 4.16 9.83
C GLN A 72 5.93 3.06 10.75
N LEU A 73 4.81 2.46 10.38
CA LEU A 73 4.06 1.50 11.20
C LEU A 73 4.88 0.30 11.66
N HIS A 74 5.73 -0.23 10.78
CA HIS A 74 6.54 -1.42 11.00
C HIS A 74 7.87 -1.15 11.68
N ALA A 75 8.21 0.12 11.92
CA ALA A 75 9.48 0.48 12.55
C ALA A 75 9.42 0.28 14.06
N LEU A 76 9.68 -0.95 14.49
CA LEU A 76 9.77 -1.40 15.87
C LEU A 76 11.21 -1.79 16.18
N THR A 77 11.60 -1.74 17.45
CA THR A 77 12.98 -1.99 17.90
C THR A 77 13.54 -3.31 17.40
N ASP A 78 12.74 -4.38 17.45
CA ASP A 78 13.18 -5.73 17.07
C ASP A 78 13.22 -5.94 15.54
N ASP A 79 12.70 -4.98 14.76
CA ASP A 79 12.63 -5.06 13.28
C ASP A 79 13.69 -4.20 12.59
N PHE A 80 14.55 -3.48 13.33
CA PHE A 80 15.60 -2.67 12.70
C PHE A 80 16.54 -3.52 11.84
N GLY A 81 16.82 -3.04 10.63
CA GLY A 81 17.63 -3.74 9.64
C GLY A 81 16.86 -4.74 8.76
N LYS A 82 15.64 -5.09 9.10
CA LYS A 82 14.78 -5.96 8.30
C LYS A 82 14.22 -5.21 7.10
N ALA A 83 14.02 -5.90 5.97
CA ALA A 83 13.36 -5.32 4.81
C ALA A 83 11.95 -4.86 5.18
N LYS A 84 11.56 -3.64 4.78
CA LYS A 84 10.25 -3.08 5.11
C LYS A 84 9.10 -3.95 4.59
N VAL A 85 9.23 -4.49 3.39
CA VAL A 85 8.22 -5.37 2.78
C VAL A 85 8.04 -6.67 3.57
N ALA A 86 9.12 -7.27 4.07
CA ALA A 86 9.08 -8.48 4.86
C ALA A 86 8.41 -8.26 6.24
N ALA A 87 8.73 -7.18 6.92
CA ALA A 87 8.10 -6.84 8.20
C ALA A 87 6.59 -6.60 8.05
N LEU A 88 6.18 -5.94 6.96
CA LEU A 88 4.76 -5.75 6.67
C LEU A 88 4.07 -7.05 6.27
N HIS A 89 4.72 -7.94 5.52
CA HIS A 89 4.17 -9.26 5.21
C HIS A 89 3.84 -10.04 6.49
N GLU A 90 4.77 -10.15 7.41
CA GLU A 90 4.54 -10.82 8.70
C GLU A 90 3.34 -10.23 9.44
N ARG A 91 3.19 -8.91 9.40
CA ARG A 91 2.08 -8.21 10.00
C ARG A 91 0.75 -8.48 9.28
N ILE A 92 0.74 -8.45 7.94
CA ILE A 92 -0.46 -8.75 7.13
C ILE A 92 -0.99 -10.14 7.44
N VAL A 93 -0.12 -11.15 7.50
CA VAL A 93 -0.51 -12.54 7.80
C VAL A 93 -1.19 -12.67 9.16
N GLN A 94 -0.79 -11.88 10.16
CA GLN A 94 -1.47 -11.85 11.46
C GLN A 94 -2.84 -11.17 11.40
N ILE A 95 -3.02 -10.17 10.52
CA ILE A 95 -4.27 -9.44 10.33
C ILE A 95 -5.23 -10.23 9.44
N ASN A 96 -4.75 -10.67 8.29
CA ASN A 96 -5.50 -11.38 7.25
C ASN A 96 -4.71 -12.59 6.75
N PRO A 97 -4.79 -13.75 7.41
CA PRO A 97 -4.04 -14.96 7.03
C PRO A 97 -4.38 -15.50 5.64
N ALA A 98 -5.50 -15.07 5.05
CA ALA A 98 -5.89 -15.46 3.69
C ALA A 98 -5.35 -14.52 2.61
N CYS A 99 -4.69 -13.43 2.99
CA CYS A 99 -4.09 -12.50 2.05
C CYS A 99 -2.83 -13.10 1.43
N GLU A 100 -2.77 -13.14 0.12
CA GLU A 100 -1.54 -13.44 -0.61
C GLU A 100 -0.68 -12.17 -0.65
N VAL A 101 0.56 -12.26 -0.15
CA VAL A 101 1.49 -11.12 -0.16
C VAL A 101 2.65 -11.41 -1.09
N VAL A 102 2.90 -10.49 -2.01
CA VAL A 102 4.05 -10.52 -2.92
C VAL A 102 4.99 -9.39 -2.49
N GLU A 103 6.20 -9.77 -2.08
CA GLU A 103 7.26 -8.85 -1.72
C GLU A 103 8.15 -8.58 -2.93
N ILE A 104 8.43 -7.31 -3.21
CA ILE A 104 9.37 -6.88 -4.24
C ILE A 104 10.36 -5.93 -3.56
N GLU A 105 11.53 -6.46 -3.22
CA GLU A 105 12.65 -5.68 -2.68
C GLU A 105 13.40 -5.00 -3.83
N ASP A 106 12.76 -4.00 -4.42
CA ASP A 106 13.33 -3.22 -5.51
C ASP A 106 12.79 -1.78 -5.46
N PHE A 107 13.46 -0.87 -6.14
CA PHE A 107 12.95 0.48 -6.37
C PHE A 107 12.26 0.55 -7.74
N VAL A 108 11.30 1.45 -7.86
CA VAL A 108 10.68 1.72 -9.15
C VAL A 108 11.53 2.73 -9.92
N SER A 109 11.76 2.47 -11.19
CA SER A 109 12.43 3.37 -12.13
C SER A 109 11.69 3.38 -13.47
N GLU A 110 11.98 4.37 -14.32
CA GLU A 110 11.38 4.43 -15.66
C GLU A 110 11.66 3.16 -16.47
N GLU A 111 12.84 2.55 -16.27
CA GLU A 111 13.29 1.37 -17.01
C GLU A 111 12.55 0.10 -16.60
N ASN A 112 12.23 -0.06 -15.30
CA ASN A 112 11.63 -1.30 -14.79
C ASN A 112 10.09 -1.25 -14.69
N LEU A 113 9.45 -0.08 -14.90
CA LEU A 113 7.99 0.06 -14.90
C LEU A 113 7.27 -1.00 -15.76
N PRO A 114 7.68 -1.26 -17.04
CA PRO A 114 6.99 -2.24 -17.87
C PRO A 114 7.10 -3.68 -17.33
N ALA A 115 8.16 -4.01 -16.61
CA ALA A 115 8.36 -5.31 -16.02
C ALA A 115 7.52 -5.48 -14.75
N LEU A 116 7.54 -4.49 -13.86
CA LEU A 116 6.81 -4.48 -12.59
C LEU A 116 5.30 -4.47 -12.80
N PHE A 117 4.81 -3.70 -13.78
CA PHE A 117 3.39 -3.51 -14.06
C PHE A 117 2.90 -4.22 -15.32
N ARG A 118 3.61 -5.27 -15.76
CA ARG A 118 3.23 -6.07 -16.95
C ARG A 118 1.82 -6.66 -16.85
N ARG A 119 1.38 -7.01 -15.64
CA ARG A 119 0.01 -7.47 -15.37
C ARG A 119 -0.72 -6.36 -14.62
N PRO A 120 -1.96 -6.03 -15.00
CA PRO A 120 -2.72 -5.01 -14.31
C PRO A 120 -3.03 -5.46 -12.87
N PHE A 121 -3.04 -4.48 -11.97
CA PHE A 121 -3.60 -4.58 -10.64
C PHE A 121 -5.02 -4.03 -10.65
N ASP A 122 -5.86 -4.44 -9.71
CA ASP A 122 -7.16 -3.80 -9.53
C ASP A 122 -6.99 -2.34 -9.11
N PHE A 123 -5.95 -2.06 -8.33
CA PHE A 123 -5.59 -0.70 -7.92
C PHE A 123 -4.11 -0.58 -7.56
N VAL A 124 -3.54 0.59 -7.78
CA VAL A 124 -2.17 0.93 -7.36
C VAL A 124 -2.20 2.14 -6.44
N ILE A 125 -1.47 2.06 -5.32
CA ILE A 125 -1.21 3.19 -4.42
C ILE A 125 0.26 3.56 -4.56
N ASP A 126 0.54 4.76 -5.04
CA ASP A 126 1.87 5.34 -5.09
C ASP A 126 2.10 6.21 -3.83
N ALA A 127 3.01 5.78 -2.99
CA ALA A 127 3.40 6.45 -1.76
C ALA A 127 4.92 6.74 -1.69
N ILE A 128 5.60 6.79 -2.84
CA ILE A 128 6.99 7.25 -2.92
C ILE A 128 7.07 8.78 -2.88
N ASP A 129 8.26 9.30 -2.63
CA ASP A 129 8.55 10.74 -2.56
C ASP A 129 9.45 11.26 -3.70
N GLN A 130 9.80 10.39 -4.65
CA GLN A 130 10.65 10.75 -5.79
C GLN A 130 9.81 11.32 -6.93
N VAL A 131 9.77 12.64 -7.07
CA VAL A 131 8.95 13.38 -8.05
C VAL A 131 9.06 12.82 -9.48
N ARG A 132 10.29 12.59 -9.95
CA ARG A 132 10.52 12.11 -11.32
C ARG A 132 9.91 10.73 -11.57
N VAL A 133 10.13 9.80 -10.64
CA VAL A 133 9.59 8.43 -10.75
C VAL A 133 8.08 8.45 -10.62
N LYS A 134 7.54 9.26 -9.71
CA LYS A 134 6.10 9.47 -9.53
C LYS A 134 5.43 9.96 -10.81
N ALA A 135 6.03 10.95 -11.49
CA ALA A 135 5.54 11.45 -12.76
C ALA A 135 5.56 10.38 -13.87
N ALA A 136 6.64 9.59 -13.94
CA ALA A 136 6.76 8.48 -14.89
C ALA A 136 5.72 7.38 -14.63
N MET A 137 5.48 7.03 -13.37
CA MET A 137 4.42 6.08 -12.99
C MET A 137 3.03 6.61 -13.38
N ALA A 138 2.73 7.88 -13.10
CA ALA A 138 1.46 8.49 -13.45
C ALA A 138 1.20 8.42 -14.96
N ASP A 139 2.18 8.82 -15.78
CA ASP A 139 2.10 8.72 -17.24
C ASP A 139 1.91 7.28 -17.71
N TYR A 140 2.69 6.34 -17.15
CA TYR A 140 2.56 4.92 -17.45
C TYR A 140 1.15 4.40 -17.13
N PHE A 141 0.62 4.68 -15.94
CA PHE A 141 -0.68 4.19 -15.50
C PHE A 141 -1.84 4.79 -16.32
N VAL A 142 -1.76 6.07 -16.67
CA VAL A 142 -2.74 6.72 -17.56
C VAL A 142 -2.77 6.03 -18.93
N ARG A 143 -1.60 5.83 -19.55
CA ARG A 143 -1.51 5.17 -20.87
C ARG A 143 -2.03 3.73 -20.86
N HIS A 144 -1.80 3.00 -19.75
CA HIS A 144 -2.22 1.59 -19.63
C HIS A 144 -3.59 1.42 -18.96
N LYS A 145 -4.30 2.53 -18.67
CA LYS A 145 -5.61 2.54 -17.98
C LYS A 145 -5.59 1.78 -16.65
N GLN A 146 -4.45 1.81 -15.95
CA GLN A 146 -4.29 1.23 -14.64
C GLN A 146 -4.92 2.17 -13.58
N PRO A 147 -5.94 1.72 -12.80
CA PRO A 147 -6.48 2.54 -11.71
C PRO A 147 -5.42 2.79 -10.64
N PHE A 148 -5.26 4.05 -10.21
CA PHE A 148 -4.26 4.40 -9.22
C PHE A 148 -4.62 5.65 -8.42
N VAL A 149 -3.95 5.83 -7.29
CA VAL A 149 -3.89 7.06 -6.52
C VAL A 149 -2.43 7.39 -6.18
N LEU A 150 -2.10 8.66 -6.22
CA LEU A 150 -0.80 9.19 -5.80
C LEU A 150 -0.96 9.88 -4.45
N SER A 151 -0.09 9.60 -3.52
CA SER A 151 0.04 10.44 -2.33
C SER A 151 0.90 11.65 -2.67
N GLY A 152 0.45 12.83 -2.32
CA GLY A 152 1.27 14.04 -2.37
C GLY A 152 2.34 14.10 -1.28
N GLY A 153 3.06 15.21 -1.20
CA GLY A 153 4.12 15.44 -0.21
C GLY A 153 3.58 15.51 1.22
N ALA A 154 3.79 14.46 2.01
CA ALA A 154 3.37 14.41 3.41
C ALA A 154 4.39 15.06 4.38
N GLY A 155 5.63 15.26 3.95
CA GLY A 155 6.69 15.85 4.78
C GLY A 155 6.40 17.30 5.17
N GLY A 156 6.57 17.63 6.46
CA GLY A 156 6.35 18.99 6.97
C GLY A 156 4.87 19.40 7.13
N GLN A 157 3.92 18.54 6.81
CA GLN A 157 2.48 18.80 6.99
C GLN A 157 2.07 18.46 8.43
N ASN A 158 1.31 19.36 9.05
CA ASN A 158 0.92 19.22 10.45
C ASN A 158 -0.60 19.24 10.69
N ASN A 159 -1.40 19.47 9.66
CA ASN A 159 -2.85 19.50 9.77
C ASN A 159 -3.51 18.47 8.85
N PRO A 160 -3.85 17.27 9.35
CA PRO A 160 -4.47 16.23 8.54
C PRO A 160 -5.87 16.58 8.02
N ALA A 161 -6.54 17.57 8.62
CA ALA A 161 -7.86 18.02 8.16
C ALA A 161 -7.80 18.77 6.80
N LEU A 162 -6.60 19.14 6.35
CA LEU A 162 -6.40 19.80 5.06
C LEU A 162 -6.10 18.80 3.92
N ILE A 163 -6.03 17.50 4.21
CA ILE A 163 -5.84 16.48 3.17
C ILE A 163 -7.05 16.49 2.25
N GLN A 164 -6.78 16.63 0.96
CA GLN A 164 -7.80 16.62 -0.08
C GLN A 164 -7.47 15.56 -1.13
N SER A 165 -8.49 15.00 -1.74
CA SER A 165 -8.35 14.19 -2.95
C SER A 165 -8.87 14.97 -4.15
N ALA A 166 -8.10 14.98 -5.23
CA ALA A 166 -8.45 15.66 -6.46
C ALA A 166 -7.94 14.87 -7.68
N ASP A 167 -8.51 15.14 -8.83
CA ASP A 167 -7.90 14.72 -10.09
C ASP A 167 -6.53 15.39 -10.24
N LEU A 168 -5.53 14.63 -10.68
CA LEU A 168 -4.15 15.10 -10.79
C LEU A 168 -4.04 16.39 -11.63
N SER A 169 -4.87 16.53 -12.66
CA SER A 169 -4.92 17.75 -13.50
C SER A 169 -5.38 19.00 -12.76
N ARG A 170 -5.92 18.88 -11.55
CA ARG A 170 -6.45 19.98 -10.73
C ARG A 170 -5.57 20.29 -9.52
N VAL A 171 -4.53 19.51 -9.28
CA VAL A 171 -3.60 19.76 -8.15
C VAL A 171 -2.74 20.98 -8.45
N THR A 172 -2.67 21.94 -7.52
CA THR A 172 -2.00 23.23 -7.73
C THR A 172 -0.96 23.58 -6.67
N HIS A 173 -0.90 22.87 -5.54
CA HIS A 173 -0.11 23.27 -4.39
C HIS A 173 0.66 22.14 -3.71
N ASP A 174 0.86 21.02 -4.40
CA ASP A 174 1.67 19.92 -3.87
C ASP A 174 3.13 20.08 -4.32
N PRO A 175 4.13 19.91 -3.44
CA PRO A 175 5.55 20.02 -3.81
C PRO A 175 6.09 18.81 -4.58
N LEU A 176 5.33 17.71 -4.66
CA LEU A 176 5.71 16.49 -5.40
C LEU A 176 5.09 16.42 -6.79
#